data_210305e66b363a6b48ceb50d6b873c1d
#
_entry.id   210305e66b363a6b48ceb50d6b873c1d
#
_cell.length_a   1.000
_cell.length_b   1.000
_cell.length_c   1.000
_cell.angle_alpha   90.00
_cell.angle_beta   90.00
_cell.angle_gamma   90.00
#
_symmetry.space_group_name_H-M   'P 1'
#
loop_
_entity.id
_entity.type
_entity.pdbx_description
1 polymer ?
#
loop_
_entity_poly.entity_id
_entity_poly.type
_entity_poly.pdbx_seq_one_letter_code
_entity_poly.pdbx_strand_id
1 'polypeptide(L)'
;MDASQRDPSYALLEPGDPAPWFHQRSTAATNHAFDMSAGRYIVLCFFGSTRNALGAAAIECVIENRDYFDDIRICFFGVSHDPRDETEGRVRQHLPGIRFFWDADGLVSRLYGALPKDVNVDNRSRLAYRQYWFVLDPTLRVRHVIPFALDGRGAVALFEHLAHLPPPSCFAGVELHAPILYLPDVFELDFCNQLIERYRRNGGREFGMMSEVGGKTLEVKIHAFKRRRDYIVDDPELIRQIDARVQRRIVPEILKVYCFKATRTERHVVGCYSAEDGGHFRAHRDNTTQGTAHRRFAVSINLNSDFDGGELSFPEYGPRSFKPPIGGAVIFSCSLVHAVSRVTRGSRYAFLPFLFDEEAARLRE
;
A
#
# COMPACT_ATOMS: atom_id res chain seq x y z
N MET A 1 -22.18 20.38 -3.58
CA MET A 1 -22.39 20.71 -2.15
C MET A 1 -22.63 22.21 -2.02
N ASP A 2 -23.69 22.57 -1.35
CA ASP A 2 -24.05 23.98 -1.12
C ASP A 2 -23.01 24.64 -0.19
N ALA A 3 -22.68 25.91 -0.46
CA ALA A 3 -21.71 26.69 0.31
C ALA A 3 -22.04 26.80 1.82
N SER A 4 -23.32 26.51 2.20
CA SER A 4 -23.79 26.47 3.60
C SER A 4 -23.24 25.27 4.41
N GLN A 5 -22.57 24.27 3.79
CA GLN A 5 -22.03 23.08 4.45
C GLN A 5 -20.55 23.20 4.83
N ARG A 6 -19.89 24.31 4.55
CA ARG A 6 -18.48 24.54 4.89
C ARG A 6 -18.30 25.03 6.31
N ASP A 7 -18.47 24.14 7.29
CA ASP A 7 -18.06 24.39 8.66
C ASP A 7 -16.54 24.16 8.78
N PRO A 8 -15.72 25.19 9.04
CA PRO A 8 -14.26 25.08 9.08
C PRO A 8 -13.74 24.17 10.21
N SER A 9 -14.59 23.83 11.19
CA SER A 9 -14.25 22.89 12.24
C SER A 9 -14.12 21.44 11.76
N TYR A 10 -14.67 21.10 10.59
CA TYR A 10 -14.56 19.78 9.99
C TYR A 10 -13.48 19.75 8.89
N ALA A 11 -12.82 18.61 8.70
CA ALA A 11 -12.06 18.38 7.47
C ALA A 11 -13.03 18.30 6.29
N LEU A 12 -12.63 18.88 5.16
CA LEU A 12 -13.39 18.80 3.91
C LEU A 12 -12.55 18.01 2.91
N LEU A 13 -13.14 16.95 2.38
CA LEU A 13 -12.57 16.18 1.27
C LEU A 13 -13.56 16.19 0.11
N GLU A 14 -13.07 16.60 -1.06
CA GLU A 14 -13.87 16.72 -2.28
C GLU A 14 -13.36 15.73 -3.35
N PRO A 15 -14.16 15.41 -4.38
CA PRO A 15 -13.68 14.61 -5.50
C PRO A 15 -12.39 15.17 -6.11
N GLY A 16 -11.38 14.31 -6.25
CA GLY A 16 -10.03 14.67 -6.68
C GLY A 16 -9.00 14.80 -5.57
N ASP A 17 -9.42 14.96 -4.30
CA ASP A 17 -8.49 15.01 -3.18
C ASP A 17 -7.86 13.64 -2.89
N PRO A 18 -6.60 13.58 -2.46
CA PRO A 18 -6.02 12.36 -1.93
C PRO A 18 -6.69 12.00 -0.60
N ALA A 19 -7.10 10.74 -0.46
CA ALA A 19 -7.64 10.24 0.80
C ALA A 19 -6.53 10.17 1.87
N PRO A 20 -6.74 10.68 3.08
CA PRO A 20 -5.77 10.56 4.17
C PRO A 20 -5.44 9.12 4.49
N TRP A 21 -4.16 8.80 4.63
CA TRP A 21 -3.69 7.50 5.09
C TRP A 21 -3.74 7.42 6.61
N PHE A 22 -4.11 6.26 7.12
CA PHE A 22 -4.17 6.03 8.56
C PHE A 22 -3.91 4.57 8.92
N HIS A 23 -3.58 4.35 10.17
CA HIS A 23 -3.54 3.05 10.80
C HIS A 23 -4.63 2.99 11.85
N GLN A 24 -5.44 1.94 11.85
CA GLN A 24 -6.51 1.75 12.85
C GLN A 24 -6.78 0.25 13.07
N ARG A 25 -7.27 -0.10 14.25
CA ARG A 25 -7.79 -1.45 14.51
C ARG A 25 -8.97 -1.74 13.60
N SER A 26 -9.04 -2.97 13.12
CA SER A 26 -10.14 -3.42 12.26
C SER A 26 -10.56 -4.85 12.60
N THR A 27 -11.64 -5.31 11.99
CA THR A 27 -12.06 -6.72 12.05
C THR A 27 -11.02 -7.68 11.45
N ALA A 28 -10.08 -7.20 10.66
CA ALA A 28 -9.06 -8.02 9.98
C ALA A 28 -7.69 -7.97 10.67
N ALA A 29 -7.35 -6.89 11.39
CA ALA A 29 -6.03 -6.71 11.99
C ALA A 29 -6.08 -5.71 13.16
N THR A 30 -5.18 -5.90 14.13
CA THR A 30 -5.01 -5.00 15.28
C THR A 30 -4.37 -3.66 14.91
N ASN A 31 -3.66 -3.61 13.79
CA ASN A 31 -3.06 -2.39 13.21
C ASN A 31 -3.17 -2.49 11.68
N HIS A 32 -4.31 -2.10 11.14
CA HIS A 32 -4.60 -2.14 9.70
C HIS A 32 -4.13 -0.84 9.06
N ALA A 33 -3.16 -0.93 8.17
CA ALA A 33 -2.72 0.16 7.31
C ALA A 33 -3.71 0.32 6.15
N PHE A 34 -4.51 1.39 6.17
CA PHE A 34 -5.56 1.63 5.17
C PHE A 34 -5.01 1.79 3.76
N ASP A 35 -3.87 2.47 3.62
CA ASP A 35 -3.20 2.71 2.35
C ASP A 35 -2.79 1.42 1.61
N MET A 36 -2.67 0.29 2.33
CA MET A 36 -2.41 -1.02 1.75
C MET A 36 -3.62 -1.63 1.03
N SER A 37 -4.78 -1.00 1.13
CA SER A 37 -6.01 -1.41 0.42
C SER A 37 -6.09 -0.87 -1.02
N ALA A 38 -5.12 -0.06 -1.46
CA ALA A 38 -5.02 0.50 -2.81
C ALA A 38 -5.01 -0.58 -3.91
N GLY A 39 -5.24 -0.17 -5.17
CA GLY A 39 -5.27 -1.05 -6.34
C GLY A 39 -6.68 -1.55 -6.72
N ARG A 40 -7.70 -1.10 -5.99
CA ARG A 40 -9.13 -1.37 -6.24
C ARG A 40 -9.95 -0.17 -5.78
N TYR A 41 -11.23 -0.11 -6.17
CA TYR A 41 -12.12 0.87 -5.57
C TYR A 41 -12.39 0.55 -4.11
N ILE A 42 -12.56 1.58 -3.30
CA ILE A 42 -12.88 1.45 -1.89
C ILE A 42 -14.16 2.24 -1.59
N VAL A 43 -15.12 1.58 -0.96
CA VAL A 43 -16.23 2.26 -0.29
C VAL A 43 -15.87 2.39 1.18
N LEU A 44 -15.59 3.61 1.64
CA LEU A 44 -15.34 3.91 3.05
C LEU A 44 -16.59 4.59 3.63
N CYS A 45 -17.24 3.92 4.58
CA CYS A 45 -18.55 4.28 5.11
C CYS A 45 -18.44 4.78 6.55
N PHE A 46 -18.74 6.06 6.77
CA PHE A 46 -18.81 6.65 8.10
C PHE A 46 -20.23 6.50 8.64
N PHE A 47 -20.58 5.32 9.14
CA PHE A 47 -21.91 5.05 9.69
C PHE A 47 -22.05 5.42 11.16
N GLY A 48 -20.94 5.59 11.88
CA GLY A 48 -20.88 6.02 13.27
C GLY A 48 -21.24 4.93 14.26
N SER A 49 -22.50 4.50 14.29
CA SER A 49 -22.98 3.42 15.15
C SER A 49 -24.23 2.76 14.54
N THR A 50 -24.37 1.45 14.71
CA THR A 50 -25.59 0.70 14.37
C THR A 50 -26.75 0.94 15.34
N ARG A 51 -26.54 1.66 16.44
CA ARG A 51 -27.63 2.16 17.30
C ARG A 51 -28.41 3.32 16.67
N ASN A 52 -27.78 4.02 15.75
CA ASN A 52 -28.47 5.03 14.94
C ASN A 52 -29.16 4.34 13.77
N ALA A 53 -30.45 4.66 13.55
CA ALA A 53 -31.26 4.02 12.51
C ALA A 53 -30.65 4.17 11.11
N LEU A 54 -30.08 5.33 10.78
CA LEU A 54 -29.38 5.53 9.49
C LEU A 54 -28.14 4.69 9.36
N GLY A 55 -27.35 4.57 10.42
CA GLY A 55 -26.16 3.73 10.45
C GLY A 55 -26.50 2.25 10.30
N ALA A 56 -27.53 1.78 11.01
CA ALA A 56 -28.03 0.39 10.89
C ALA A 56 -28.51 0.09 9.46
N ALA A 57 -29.37 0.94 8.91
CA ALA A 57 -29.91 0.78 7.56
C ALA A 57 -28.79 0.80 6.48
N ALA A 58 -27.75 1.63 6.66
CA ALA A 58 -26.62 1.68 5.75
C ALA A 58 -25.84 0.36 5.74
N ILE A 59 -25.57 -0.22 6.92
CA ILE A 59 -24.86 -1.50 7.01
C ILE A 59 -25.72 -2.66 6.49
N GLU A 60 -27.02 -2.69 6.79
CA GLU A 60 -27.96 -3.67 6.26
C GLU A 60 -27.96 -3.65 4.72
N CYS A 61 -28.08 -2.47 4.13
CA CYS A 61 -28.02 -2.28 2.68
C CYS A 61 -26.70 -2.80 2.06
N VAL A 62 -25.57 -2.61 2.73
CA VAL A 62 -24.26 -3.16 2.27
C VAL A 62 -24.26 -4.68 2.31
N ILE A 63 -24.81 -5.29 3.36
CA ILE A 63 -24.87 -6.75 3.49
C ILE A 63 -25.83 -7.37 2.45
N GLU A 64 -26.95 -6.73 2.19
CA GLU A 64 -27.88 -7.16 1.12
C GLU A 64 -27.25 -7.10 -0.27
N ASN A 65 -26.34 -6.14 -0.49
CA ASN A 65 -25.63 -5.93 -1.75
C ASN A 65 -24.18 -6.43 -1.70
N ARG A 66 -23.86 -7.42 -0.88
CA ARG A 66 -22.49 -7.88 -0.62
C ARG A 66 -21.74 -8.35 -1.86
N ASP A 67 -22.44 -8.78 -2.91
CA ASP A 67 -21.84 -9.28 -4.16
C ASP A 67 -21.06 -8.20 -4.95
N TYR A 68 -21.24 -6.91 -4.61
CA TYR A 68 -20.40 -5.83 -5.13
C TYR A 68 -18.98 -5.85 -4.56
N PHE A 69 -18.76 -6.49 -3.41
CA PHE A 69 -17.52 -6.38 -2.63
C PHE A 69 -16.74 -7.70 -2.68
N ASP A 70 -15.76 -7.77 -3.57
CA ASP A 70 -15.02 -9.01 -3.91
C ASP A 70 -13.52 -8.97 -3.58
N ASP A 71 -13.02 -7.86 -3.01
CA ASP A 71 -11.59 -7.58 -2.77
C ASP A 71 -10.73 -7.47 -4.05
N ILE A 72 -11.32 -7.61 -5.24
CA ILE A 72 -10.64 -7.51 -6.53
C ILE A 72 -11.01 -6.19 -7.22
N ARG A 73 -12.29 -5.96 -7.41
CA ARG A 73 -12.81 -4.75 -8.03
C ARG A 73 -13.15 -3.68 -7.01
N ILE A 74 -13.90 -4.05 -5.97
CA ILE A 74 -14.35 -3.13 -4.92
C ILE A 74 -14.20 -3.80 -3.56
N CYS A 75 -13.76 -3.05 -2.55
CA CYS A 75 -13.88 -3.46 -1.15
C CYS A 75 -14.61 -2.40 -0.33
N PHE A 76 -15.16 -2.81 0.79
CA PHE A 76 -15.90 -1.99 1.73
C PHE A 76 -15.22 -1.95 3.08
N PHE A 77 -15.13 -0.75 3.65
CA PHE A 77 -14.74 -0.53 5.03
C PHE A 77 -15.78 0.35 5.73
N GLY A 78 -16.44 -0.20 6.75
CA GLY A 78 -17.28 0.59 7.65
C GLY A 78 -16.44 1.18 8.78
N VAL A 79 -16.70 2.43 9.16
CA VAL A 79 -16.04 3.12 10.29
C VAL A 79 -17.05 3.28 11.41
N SER A 80 -16.85 2.54 12.51
CA SER A 80 -17.65 2.66 13.72
C SER A 80 -16.95 3.52 14.76
N HIS A 81 -17.67 4.49 15.28
CA HIS A 81 -17.22 5.32 16.40
C HIS A 81 -17.76 4.80 17.76
N ASP A 82 -18.71 3.86 17.76
CA ASP A 82 -19.29 3.27 18.97
C ASP A 82 -18.55 1.96 19.35
N PRO A 83 -17.82 1.93 20.49
CA PRO A 83 -17.14 0.72 20.94
C PRO A 83 -18.06 -0.50 21.12
N ARG A 84 -19.36 -0.28 21.30
CA ARG A 84 -20.34 -1.36 21.47
C ARG A 84 -20.60 -2.14 20.18
N ASP A 85 -20.37 -1.54 19.03
CA ASP A 85 -20.49 -2.26 17.76
C ASP A 85 -19.49 -3.42 17.71
N GLU A 86 -18.29 -3.23 18.30
CA GLU A 86 -17.28 -4.29 18.46
C GLU A 86 -17.64 -5.22 19.62
N THR A 87 -17.82 -4.68 20.84
CA THR A 87 -17.93 -5.48 22.07
C THR A 87 -19.20 -6.32 22.13
N GLU A 88 -20.29 -5.87 21.51
CA GLU A 88 -21.55 -6.60 21.41
C GLU A 88 -21.68 -7.37 20.07
N GLY A 89 -20.65 -7.29 19.21
CA GLY A 89 -20.61 -8.00 17.93
C GLY A 89 -21.73 -7.61 16.95
N ARG A 90 -22.14 -6.32 16.96
CA ARG A 90 -23.26 -5.82 16.14
C ARG A 90 -22.94 -5.79 14.65
N VAL A 91 -21.66 -5.60 14.32
CA VAL A 91 -21.16 -5.70 12.94
C VAL A 91 -20.04 -6.72 12.88
N ARG A 92 -19.97 -7.44 11.76
CA ARG A 92 -18.96 -8.47 11.53
C ARG A 92 -18.43 -8.36 10.10
N GLN A 93 -17.19 -8.75 9.91
CA GLN A 93 -16.64 -8.85 8.55
C GLN A 93 -17.33 -9.94 7.74
N HIS A 94 -17.47 -9.71 6.44
CA HIS A 94 -17.90 -10.70 5.46
C HIS A 94 -16.85 -10.76 4.35
N LEU A 95 -16.02 -11.80 4.39
CA LEU A 95 -14.99 -12.02 3.40
C LEU A 95 -15.53 -12.81 2.21
N PRO A 96 -15.10 -12.47 0.97
CA PRO A 96 -14.27 -11.33 0.65
C PRO A 96 -15.04 -10.00 0.75
N GLY A 97 -14.33 -8.91 0.84
CA GLY A 97 -14.79 -7.56 0.49
C GLY A 97 -15.26 -6.66 1.62
N ILE A 98 -15.79 -7.16 2.74
CA ILE A 98 -16.39 -6.31 3.78
C ILE A 98 -15.65 -6.40 5.10
N ARG A 99 -15.19 -5.25 5.62
CA ARG A 99 -14.47 -5.09 6.88
C ARG A 99 -14.91 -3.84 7.63
N PHE A 100 -14.55 -3.74 8.92
CA PHE A 100 -14.89 -2.59 9.76
C PHE A 100 -13.68 -2.10 10.52
N PHE A 101 -13.55 -0.76 10.63
CA PHE A 101 -12.60 -0.08 11.49
C PHE A 101 -13.26 0.32 12.81
N TRP A 102 -12.52 0.17 13.90
CA TRP A 102 -12.93 0.51 15.26
C TRP A 102 -12.34 1.87 15.65
N ASP A 103 -13.04 2.94 15.29
CA ASP A 103 -12.59 4.32 15.42
C ASP A 103 -13.07 4.97 16.74
N ALA A 104 -12.92 4.26 17.86
CA ALA A 104 -13.38 4.73 19.16
C ALA A 104 -12.68 6.03 19.62
N ASP A 105 -11.45 6.26 19.20
CA ASP A 105 -10.69 7.48 19.44
C ASP A 105 -11.05 8.63 18.47
N GLY A 106 -11.85 8.35 17.45
CA GLY A 106 -12.30 9.31 16.45
C GLY A 106 -11.20 9.81 15.51
N LEU A 107 -10.05 9.14 15.44
CA LEU A 107 -8.93 9.52 14.59
C LEU A 107 -9.35 9.59 13.12
N VAL A 108 -9.90 8.49 12.61
CA VAL A 108 -10.30 8.37 11.21
C VAL A 108 -11.46 9.30 10.90
N SER A 109 -12.43 9.38 11.80
CA SER A 109 -13.61 10.26 11.65
C SER A 109 -13.21 11.74 11.58
N ARG A 110 -12.18 12.18 12.31
CA ARG A 110 -11.65 13.56 12.20
C ARG A 110 -10.92 13.81 10.90
N LEU A 111 -10.09 12.86 10.46
CA LEU A 111 -9.32 12.96 9.20
C LEU A 111 -10.24 13.13 7.99
N TYR A 112 -11.39 12.45 8.01
CA TYR A 112 -12.36 12.47 6.91
C TYR A 112 -13.53 13.44 7.14
N GLY A 113 -13.56 14.19 8.22
CA GLY A 113 -14.58 15.19 8.52
C GLY A 113 -15.93 14.62 8.95
N ALA A 114 -15.99 13.38 9.43
CA ALA A 114 -17.17 12.84 10.11
C ALA A 114 -17.33 13.41 11.52
N LEU A 115 -16.21 13.75 12.16
CA LEU A 115 -16.14 14.49 13.42
C LEU A 115 -15.38 15.81 13.23
N PRO A 116 -15.65 16.84 14.06
CA PRO A 116 -14.85 18.05 14.08
C PRO A 116 -13.39 17.78 14.44
N LYS A 117 -12.45 18.59 13.93
CA LYS A 117 -11.00 18.43 14.14
C LYS A 117 -10.57 18.45 15.61
N ASP A 118 -11.17 19.33 16.41
CA ASP A 118 -10.77 19.68 17.79
C ASP A 118 -11.73 19.14 18.85
N VAL A 119 -12.40 18.02 18.59
CA VAL A 119 -13.39 17.47 19.52
C VAL A 119 -12.74 16.54 20.53
N ASN A 120 -13.08 16.75 21.82
CA ASN A 120 -12.85 15.76 22.85
C ASN A 120 -13.88 14.63 22.74
N VAL A 121 -13.45 13.44 22.39
CA VAL A 121 -14.31 12.25 22.18
C VAL A 121 -14.97 11.72 23.45
N ASP A 122 -14.56 12.17 24.64
CA ASP A 122 -15.17 11.79 25.92
C ASP A 122 -16.61 12.31 26.07
N ASN A 123 -17.01 13.32 25.28
CA ASN A 123 -18.34 13.94 25.29
C ASN A 123 -19.25 13.43 24.15
N ARG A 124 -19.22 12.12 23.89
CA ARG A 124 -19.83 11.43 22.73
C ARG A 124 -21.32 11.71 22.49
N SER A 125 -22.09 11.97 23.54
CA SER A 125 -23.54 12.15 23.44
C SER A 125 -24.00 13.47 22.81
N ARG A 126 -23.08 14.42 22.56
CA ARG A 126 -23.36 15.75 21.99
C ARG A 126 -22.67 16.02 20.66
N LEU A 127 -21.95 15.05 20.10
CA LEU A 127 -21.19 15.27 18.89
C LEU A 127 -22.07 15.12 17.65
N ALA A 128 -22.07 16.13 16.78
CA ALA A 128 -22.68 16.06 15.47
C ALA A 128 -21.79 15.17 14.57
N TYR A 129 -22.07 13.86 14.54
CA TYR A 129 -21.42 12.92 13.64
C TYR A 129 -22.05 13.03 12.26
N ARG A 130 -21.22 13.31 11.22
CA ARG A 130 -21.64 13.36 9.83
C ARG A 130 -21.54 11.97 9.23
N GLN A 131 -22.63 11.48 8.67
CA GLN A 131 -22.72 10.15 8.06
C GLN A 131 -22.71 10.25 6.55
N TYR A 132 -21.79 9.53 5.91
CA TYR A 132 -21.65 9.50 4.46
C TYR A 132 -20.79 8.34 3.97
N TRP A 133 -20.81 8.15 2.67
CA TRP A 133 -19.98 7.24 1.92
C TRP A 133 -18.91 8.01 1.16
N PHE A 134 -17.68 7.56 1.22
CA PHE A 134 -16.65 7.89 0.25
C PHE A 134 -16.49 6.76 -0.73
N VAL A 135 -16.40 7.06 -2.03
CA VAL A 135 -15.91 6.15 -3.04
C VAL A 135 -14.52 6.64 -3.44
N LEU A 136 -13.52 5.78 -3.24
CA LEU A 136 -12.13 6.06 -3.61
C LEU A 136 -11.75 5.25 -4.85
N ASP A 137 -10.89 5.81 -5.68
CA ASP A 137 -10.29 5.14 -6.81
C ASP A 137 -9.10 4.23 -6.40
N PRO A 138 -8.55 3.40 -7.30
CA PRO A 138 -7.42 2.52 -7.01
C PRO A 138 -6.15 3.21 -6.50
N THR A 139 -5.96 4.52 -6.75
CA THR A 139 -4.84 5.32 -6.24
C THR A 139 -5.16 6.04 -4.93
N LEU A 140 -6.29 5.70 -4.28
CA LEU A 140 -6.76 6.30 -3.04
C LEU A 140 -7.08 7.80 -3.18
N ARG A 141 -7.69 8.21 -4.28
CA ARG A 141 -8.25 9.55 -4.41
C ARG A 141 -9.77 9.51 -4.28
N VAL A 142 -10.33 10.53 -3.66
CA VAL A 142 -11.78 10.67 -3.55
C VAL A 142 -12.40 10.82 -4.94
N ARG A 143 -13.28 9.91 -5.29
CA ARG A 143 -14.04 9.93 -6.54
C ARG A 143 -15.44 10.50 -6.34
N HIS A 144 -16.06 10.13 -5.21
CA HIS A 144 -17.40 10.60 -4.89
C HIS A 144 -17.60 10.64 -3.37
N VAL A 145 -18.43 11.59 -2.91
CA VAL A 145 -18.86 11.72 -1.50
C VAL A 145 -20.37 11.76 -1.51
N ILE A 146 -21.02 10.81 -0.85
CA ILE A 146 -22.46 10.66 -0.84
C ILE A 146 -22.97 10.77 0.61
N PRO A 147 -23.66 11.83 1.00
CA PRO A 147 -24.28 11.94 2.33
C PRO A 147 -25.36 10.88 2.53
N PHE A 148 -25.52 10.43 3.77
CA PHE A 148 -26.70 9.65 4.12
C PHE A 148 -27.95 10.52 4.00
N ALA A 149 -29.03 9.90 3.57
CA ALA A 149 -30.35 10.54 3.47
C ALA A 149 -31.39 9.68 4.18
N LEU A 150 -32.30 10.34 4.93
CA LEU A 150 -33.35 9.69 5.71
C LEU A 150 -34.30 8.83 4.83
N ASP A 151 -34.45 9.18 3.58
CA ASP A 151 -35.30 8.50 2.60
C ASP A 151 -34.59 7.38 1.81
N GLY A 152 -33.37 7.00 2.22
CA GLY A 152 -32.56 5.96 1.59
C GLY A 152 -31.93 6.32 0.24
N ARG A 153 -32.21 7.51 -0.32
CA ARG A 153 -31.64 7.95 -1.61
C ARG A 153 -30.11 7.90 -1.67
N GLY A 154 -29.44 8.11 -0.53
CA GLY A 154 -27.96 8.03 -0.46
C GLY A 154 -27.43 6.64 -0.81
N ALA A 155 -28.08 5.57 -0.30
CA ALA A 155 -27.68 4.20 -0.62
C ALA A 155 -27.97 3.84 -2.09
N VAL A 156 -29.14 4.25 -2.62
CA VAL A 156 -29.46 4.05 -4.04
C VAL A 156 -28.41 4.72 -4.93
N ALA A 157 -28.08 6.00 -4.66
CA ALA A 157 -27.07 6.73 -5.42
C ALA A 157 -25.67 6.08 -5.32
N LEU A 158 -25.32 5.49 -4.17
CA LEU A 158 -24.08 4.72 -4.04
C LEU A 158 -24.05 3.55 -5.01
N PHE A 159 -25.04 2.66 -4.96
CA PHE A 159 -25.03 1.45 -5.77
C PHE A 159 -25.20 1.72 -7.27
N GLU A 160 -25.96 2.75 -7.64
CA GLU A 160 -26.00 3.25 -9.02
C GLU A 160 -24.62 3.71 -9.48
N HIS A 161 -23.88 4.46 -8.64
CA HIS A 161 -22.52 4.88 -8.94
C HIS A 161 -21.57 3.68 -9.07
N LEU A 162 -21.62 2.72 -8.15
CA LEU A 162 -20.76 1.53 -8.18
C LEU A 162 -20.99 0.66 -9.42
N ALA A 163 -22.25 0.55 -9.88
CA ALA A 163 -22.60 -0.22 -11.07
C ALA A 163 -21.96 0.34 -12.36
N HIS A 164 -21.72 1.65 -12.41
CA HIS A 164 -21.15 2.35 -13.57
C HIS A 164 -19.62 2.59 -13.48
N LEU A 165 -18.96 2.13 -12.41
CA LEU A 165 -17.51 2.25 -12.31
C LEU A 165 -16.81 1.43 -13.39
N PRO A 166 -15.82 2.01 -14.09
CA PRO A 166 -14.99 1.25 -15.02
C PRO A 166 -14.17 0.19 -14.27
N PRO A 167 -13.56 -0.78 -14.97
CA PRO A 167 -12.60 -1.69 -14.35
C PRO A 167 -11.47 -0.93 -13.63
N PRO A 168 -10.95 -1.42 -12.48
CA PRO A 168 -9.82 -0.78 -11.77
C PRO A 168 -8.59 -0.54 -12.65
N SER A 169 -8.36 -1.39 -13.66
CA SER A 169 -7.23 -1.25 -14.59
C SER A 169 -7.31 -0.04 -15.52
N CYS A 170 -8.50 0.56 -15.68
CA CYS A 170 -8.71 1.74 -16.54
C CYS A 170 -9.62 2.78 -15.87
N PHE A 171 -9.57 2.89 -14.54
CA PHE A 171 -10.42 3.79 -13.77
C PHE A 171 -10.31 5.27 -14.17
N ALA A 172 -9.17 5.68 -14.75
CA ALA A 172 -8.91 7.02 -15.24
C ALA A 172 -9.34 7.23 -16.72
N GLY A 173 -10.03 6.26 -17.32
CA GLY A 173 -10.38 6.28 -18.75
C GLY A 173 -9.29 5.73 -19.67
N VAL A 174 -8.10 5.49 -19.13
CA VAL A 174 -6.94 4.88 -19.81
C VAL A 174 -6.23 3.95 -18.83
N GLU A 175 -5.43 3.01 -19.36
CA GLU A 175 -4.47 2.28 -18.53
C GLU A 175 -3.37 3.23 -18.06
N LEU A 176 -3.17 3.31 -16.75
CA LEU A 176 -2.11 4.12 -16.17
C LEU A 176 -0.78 3.38 -16.23
N HIS A 177 0.30 4.13 -16.44
CA HIS A 177 1.65 3.61 -16.28
C HIS A 177 2.15 3.88 -14.87
N ALA A 178 2.65 2.84 -14.19
CA ALA A 178 3.34 3.03 -12.93
C ALA A 178 4.51 4.02 -13.11
N PRO A 179 4.69 4.99 -12.21
CA PRO A 179 5.77 5.98 -12.30
C PRO A 179 7.10 5.34 -11.90
N ILE A 180 7.67 4.56 -12.79
CA ILE A 180 8.90 3.80 -12.61
C ILE A 180 9.93 4.13 -13.69
N LEU A 181 11.22 3.90 -13.38
CA LEU A 181 12.26 3.82 -14.39
C LEU A 181 12.52 2.36 -14.73
N TYR A 182 12.57 2.07 -16.00
CA TYR A 182 12.95 0.77 -16.54
C TYR A 182 14.26 0.91 -17.32
N LEU A 183 15.37 0.37 -16.76
CA LEU A 183 16.70 0.50 -17.32
C LEU A 183 17.21 -0.89 -17.74
N PRO A 184 17.54 -1.13 -19.01
CA PRO A 184 17.90 -2.49 -19.48
C PRO A 184 19.30 -2.94 -19.07
N ASP A 185 20.29 -2.03 -18.96
CA ASP A 185 21.71 -2.37 -18.87
C ASP A 185 22.41 -1.68 -17.69
N VAL A 186 22.03 -2.07 -16.45
CA VAL A 186 22.65 -1.51 -15.24
C VAL A 186 23.88 -2.33 -14.81
N PHE A 187 23.79 -3.66 -14.82
CA PHE A 187 24.90 -4.57 -14.55
C PHE A 187 25.25 -5.39 -15.78
N GLU A 188 26.55 -5.63 -16.01
CA GLU A 188 27.06 -6.52 -17.04
C GLU A 188 26.75 -7.98 -16.67
N LEU A 189 26.61 -8.84 -17.65
CA LEU A 189 26.32 -10.27 -17.46
C LEU A 189 27.32 -10.96 -16.52
N ASP A 190 28.62 -10.71 -16.72
CA ASP A 190 29.68 -11.31 -15.88
C ASP A 190 29.58 -10.84 -14.44
N PHE A 191 29.20 -9.57 -14.24
CA PHE A 191 29.01 -9.02 -12.90
C PHE A 191 27.75 -9.61 -12.22
N CYS A 192 26.69 -9.85 -12.96
CA CYS A 192 25.51 -10.57 -12.47
C CYS A 192 25.87 -11.99 -12.03
N ASN A 193 26.64 -12.73 -12.86
CA ASN A 193 27.12 -14.08 -12.54
C ASN A 193 28.00 -14.09 -11.28
N GLN A 194 28.90 -13.12 -11.14
CA GLN A 194 29.73 -12.97 -9.93
C GLN A 194 28.89 -12.82 -8.66
N LEU A 195 27.83 -12.00 -8.69
CA LEU A 195 26.93 -11.79 -7.54
C LEU A 195 26.14 -13.07 -7.20
N ILE A 196 25.66 -13.82 -8.22
CA ILE A 196 24.98 -15.10 -8.02
C ILE A 196 25.93 -16.13 -7.41
N GLU A 197 27.18 -16.21 -7.89
CA GLU A 197 28.18 -17.12 -7.33
C GLU A 197 28.51 -16.79 -5.86
N ARG A 198 28.61 -15.51 -5.51
CA ARG A 198 28.78 -15.08 -4.11
C ARG A 198 27.59 -15.55 -3.25
N TYR A 199 26.37 -15.36 -3.76
CA TYR A 199 25.19 -15.88 -3.09
C TYR A 199 25.26 -17.40 -2.88
N ARG A 200 25.60 -18.17 -3.94
CA ARG A 200 25.66 -19.63 -3.89
C ARG A 200 26.73 -20.15 -2.92
N ARG A 201 27.87 -19.49 -2.84
CA ARG A 201 28.98 -19.86 -1.92
C ARG A 201 28.65 -19.58 -0.46
N ASN A 202 28.02 -18.45 -0.17
CA ASN A 202 27.76 -18.00 1.20
C ASN A 202 26.38 -18.44 1.72
N GLY A 203 25.48 -18.83 0.81
CA GLY A 203 24.09 -19.11 1.10
C GLY A 203 23.29 -17.86 1.41
N GLY A 204 21.96 -17.93 1.31
CA GLY A 204 21.06 -16.88 1.76
C GLY A 204 20.36 -17.28 3.05
N ARG A 205 20.17 -16.35 3.96
CA ARG A 205 19.27 -16.56 5.09
C ARG A 205 17.88 -16.04 4.77
N GLU A 206 16.85 -16.68 5.32
CA GLU A 206 15.51 -16.15 5.24
C GLU A 206 15.41 -14.81 5.95
N PHE A 207 14.91 -13.80 5.24
CA PHE A 207 14.76 -12.45 5.75
C PHE A 207 13.28 -12.06 5.75
N GLY A 208 12.76 -11.64 6.92
CA GLY A 208 11.39 -11.18 7.11
C GLY A 208 11.10 -9.83 6.48
N MET A 209 9.97 -9.27 6.83
CA MET A 209 9.60 -7.89 6.55
C MET A 209 9.84 -7.01 7.79
N MET A 210 10.11 -5.74 7.58
CA MET A 210 10.18 -4.78 8.67
C MET A 210 8.76 -4.36 9.06
N SER A 211 8.44 -4.46 10.34
CA SER A 211 7.13 -4.12 10.90
C SER A 211 7.28 -3.29 12.16
N GLU A 212 6.34 -2.40 12.40
CA GLU A 212 6.26 -1.64 13.64
C GLU A 212 5.59 -2.50 14.72
N VAL A 213 6.33 -2.83 15.77
CA VAL A 213 5.85 -3.63 16.90
C VAL A 213 6.22 -2.93 18.21
N GLY A 214 5.21 -2.44 18.94
CA GLY A 214 5.43 -1.74 20.21
C GLY A 214 6.28 -0.48 20.06
N GLY A 215 6.14 0.29 18.97
CA GLY A 215 6.90 1.50 18.69
C GLY A 215 8.35 1.26 18.25
N LYS A 216 8.69 0.02 17.87
CA LYS A 216 10.02 -0.35 17.35
C LYS A 216 9.89 -1.08 16.02
N THR A 217 10.77 -0.75 15.08
CA THR A 217 10.86 -1.48 13.81
C THR A 217 11.59 -2.80 14.03
N LEU A 218 10.88 -3.91 13.86
CA LEU A 218 11.42 -5.27 14.03
C LEU A 218 11.25 -6.09 12.75
N GLU A 219 12.14 -7.06 12.56
CA GLU A 219 12.01 -8.07 11.51
C GLU A 219 10.95 -9.11 11.91
N VAL A 220 9.89 -9.26 11.11
CA VAL A 220 8.82 -10.24 11.31
C VAL A 220 8.77 -11.19 10.12
N LYS A 221 8.72 -12.51 10.38
CA LYS A 221 8.62 -13.54 9.35
C LYS A 221 7.20 -14.06 9.25
N ILE A 222 6.57 -13.76 8.12
CA ILE A 222 5.22 -14.25 7.77
C ILE A 222 5.32 -14.89 6.39
N HIS A 223 5.40 -16.20 6.33
CA HIS A 223 5.61 -16.95 5.08
C HIS A 223 4.49 -16.75 4.05
N ALA A 224 3.27 -16.53 4.51
CA ALA A 224 2.16 -16.19 3.62
C ALA A 224 2.30 -14.80 2.98
N PHE A 225 3.17 -13.93 3.52
CA PHE A 225 3.39 -12.57 3.05
C PHE A 225 4.69 -12.44 2.23
N LYS A 226 5.80 -13.04 2.71
CA LYS A 226 7.11 -12.98 2.05
C LYS A 226 7.84 -14.30 2.17
N ARG A 227 8.38 -14.77 1.05
CA ARG A 227 9.32 -15.89 0.95
C ARG A 227 10.50 -15.47 0.11
N ARG A 228 11.62 -15.14 0.74
CA ARG A 228 12.87 -14.76 0.10
C ARG A 228 14.05 -15.05 1.01
N ARG A 229 15.15 -15.49 0.43
CA ARG A 229 16.43 -15.67 1.12
C ARG A 229 17.40 -14.59 0.64
N ASP A 230 18.06 -13.90 1.57
CA ASP A 230 18.93 -12.76 1.32
C ASP A 230 20.38 -13.07 1.70
N TYR A 231 21.31 -12.77 0.81
CA TYR A 231 22.74 -12.68 1.05
C TYR A 231 23.13 -11.20 1.14
N ILE A 232 23.70 -10.80 2.26
CA ILE A 232 24.24 -9.44 2.45
C ILE A 232 25.68 -9.43 1.95
N VAL A 233 25.96 -8.58 0.96
CA VAL A 233 27.32 -8.36 0.46
C VAL A 233 28.09 -7.53 1.48
N ASP A 234 29.18 -8.09 2.00
CA ASP A 234 30.04 -7.48 3.00
C ASP A 234 31.49 -7.25 2.50
N ASP A 235 31.83 -7.72 1.30
CA ASP A 235 33.11 -7.51 0.64
C ASP A 235 33.22 -6.03 0.19
N PRO A 236 34.15 -5.24 0.78
CA PRO A 236 34.28 -3.82 0.48
C PRO A 236 34.64 -3.51 -0.98
N GLU A 237 35.38 -4.39 -1.66
CA GLU A 237 35.73 -4.21 -3.07
C GLU A 237 34.49 -4.41 -3.94
N LEU A 238 33.70 -5.45 -3.66
CA LEU A 238 32.47 -5.73 -4.39
C LEU A 238 31.44 -4.60 -4.16
N ILE A 239 31.34 -4.08 -2.94
CA ILE A 239 30.51 -2.93 -2.62
C ILE A 239 30.91 -1.72 -3.46
N ARG A 240 32.20 -1.37 -3.52
CA ARG A 240 32.69 -0.26 -4.37
C ARG A 240 32.32 -0.44 -5.84
N GLN A 241 32.45 -1.67 -6.37
CA GLN A 241 32.07 -1.98 -7.75
C GLN A 241 30.58 -1.85 -8.00
N ILE A 242 29.73 -2.25 -7.06
CA ILE A 242 28.29 -2.05 -7.10
C ILE A 242 27.95 -0.56 -7.11
N ASP A 243 28.45 0.18 -6.11
CA ASP A 243 28.16 1.60 -5.93
C ASP A 243 28.63 2.43 -7.13
N ALA A 244 29.76 2.11 -7.73
CA ALA A 244 30.25 2.75 -8.94
C ALA A 244 29.27 2.61 -10.12
N ARG A 245 28.63 1.44 -10.27
CA ARG A 245 27.59 1.20 -11.30
C ARG A 245 26.29 1.93 -11.00
N VAL A 246 25.85 1.88 -9.76
CA VAL A 246 24.65 2.60 -9.28
C VAL A 246 24.80 4.09 -9.51
N GLN A 247 25.93 4.68 -9.08
CA GLN A 247 26.21 6.12 -9.24
C GLN A 247 26.30 6.56 -10.70
N ARG A 248 26.82 5.71 -11.59
CA ARG A 248 27.00 6.06 -13.01
C ARG A 248 25.76 5.80 -13.86
N ARG A 249 24.91 4.83 -13.51
CA ARG A 249 23.85 4.33 -14.40
C ARG A 249 22.45 4.52 -13.85
N ILE A 250 22.27 4.62 -12.54
CA ILE A 250 20.97 4.77 -11.91
C ILE A 250 20.75 6.21 -11.41
N VAL A 251 21.69 6.75 -10.64
CA VAL A 251 21.53 8.08 -10.01
C VAL A 251 21.27 9.19 -11.04
N PRO A 252 21.95 9.26 -12.20
CA PRO A 252 21.66 10.27 -13.21
C PRO A 252 20.23 10.15 -13.81
N GLU A 253 19.73 8.92 -13.96
CA GLU A 253 18.38 8.70 -14.48
C GLU A 253 17.30 9.09 -13.46
N ILE A 254 17.54 8.83 -12.16
CA ILE A 254 16.67 9.34 -11.08
C ILE A 254 16.67 10.87 -11.08
N LEU A 255 17.85 11.50 -11.19
CA LEU A 255 17.96 12.96 -11.23
C LEU A 255 17.23 13.54 -12.43
N LYS A 256 17.37 12.94 -13.61
CA LYS A 256 16.73 13.38 -14.85
C LYS A 256 15.20 13.36 -14.76
N VAL A 257 14.62 12.30 -14.20
CA VAL A 257 13.16 12.08 -14.23
C VAL A 257 12.47 12.67 -13.00
N TYR A 258 13.09 12.55 -11.82
CA TYR A 258 12.45 12.92 -10.56
C TYR A 258 13.06 14.18 -9.92
N CYS A 259 14.05 14.82 -10.56
CA CYS A 259 14.80 15.95 -9.99
C CYS A 259 15.38 15.64 -8.59
N PHE A 260 15.69 14.37 -8.31
CA PHE A 260 16.17 13.89 -7.03
C PHE A 260 17.59 13.33 -7.15
N LYS A 261 18.52 13.83 -6.31
CA LYS A 261 19.90 13.37 -6.28
C LYS A 261 20.09 12.37 -5.13
N ALA A 262 20.06 11.09 -5.42
CA ALA A 262 20.41 10.06 -4.47
C ALA A 262 21.92 10.11 -4.17
N THR A 263 22.30 10.16 -2.88
CA THR A 263 23.70 10.24 -2.41
C THR A 263 24.11 9.05 -1.55
N ARG A 264 23.13 8.26 -1.10
CA ARG A 264 23.30 7.14 -0.18
C ARG A 264 22.66 5.87 -0.73
N THR A 265 23.30 4.74 -0.44
CA THR A 265 22.79 3.39 -0.71
C THR A 265 22.63 2.65 0.62
N GLU A 266 21.46 2.02 0.82
CA GLU A 266 21.22 1.10 1.93
C GLU A 266 21.10 -0.32 1.40
N ARG A 267 21.73 -1.28 2.07
CA ARG A 267 21.59 -2.72 1.84
C ARG A 267 22.11 -3.20 0.48
N HIS A 268 23.35 -3.64 0.48
CA HIS A 268 23.91 -4.39 -0.65
C HIS A 268 23.45 -5.87 -0.55
N VAL A 269 22.22 -6.16 -1.04
CA VAL A 269 21.59 -7.46 -0.86
C VAL A 269 21.34 -8.16 -2.19
N VAL A 270 21.77 -9.40 -2.28
CA VAL A 270 21.32 -10.35 -3.32
C VAL A 270 20.19 -11.20 -2.73
N GLY A 271 18.97 -10.98 -3.20
CA GLY A 271 17.78 -11.75 -2.83
C GLY A 271 17.52 -12.89 -3.79
N CYS A 272 17.12 -14.05 -3.27
CA CYS A 272 16.71 -15.22 -4.04
C CYS A 272 15.25 -15.57 -3.73
N TYR A 273 14.43 -15.61 -4.77
CA TYR A 273 13.07 -16.13 -4.74
C TYR A 273 13.08 -17.47 -5.48
N SER A 274 12.98 -18.59 -4.75
CA SER A 274 12.97 -19.93 -5.32
C SER A 274 11.55 -20.45 -5.53
N ALA A 275 11.30 -21.16 -6.63
CA ALA A 275 10.03 -21.86 -6.83
C ALA A 275 9.80 -22.95 -5.76
N GLU A 276 10.87 -23.63 -5.32
CA GLU A 276 10.82 -24.66 -4.28
C GLU A 276 10.27 -24.11 -2.96
N ASP A 277 10.71 -22.90 -2.57
CA ASP A 277 10.22 -22.21 -1.38
C ASP A 277 8.91 -21.48 -1.62
N GLY A 278 8.42 -21.43 -2.87
CA GLY A 278 7.29 -20.60 -3.27
C GLY A 278 7.58 -19.10 -3.15
N GLY A 279 8.78 -18.69 -3.59
CA GLY A 279 9.31 -17.33 -3.48
C GLY A 279 8.34 -16.28 -4.00
N HIS A 280 8.00 -15.31 -3.14
CA HIS A 280 7.10 -14.20 -3.46
C HIS A 280 7.25 -13.06 -2.43
N PHE A 281 6.68 -11.91 -2.74
CA PHE A 281 6.47 -10.85 -1.76
C PHE A 281 5.15 -10.14 -2.06
N ARG A 282 4.20 -10.22 -1.14
CA ARG A 282 2.88 -9.60 -1.29
C ARG A 282 2.97 -8.08 -1.36
N ALA A 283 1.89 -7.46 -1.78
CA ALA A 283 1.78 -6.01 -1.90
C ALA A 283 2.19 -5.31 -0.59
N HIS A 284 3.13 -4.35 -0.69
CA HIS A 284 3.67 -3.58 0.43
C HIS A 284 4.31 -2.27 -0.06
N ARG A 285 4.65 -1.40 0.89
CA ARG A 285 5.48 -0.22 0.70
C ARG A 285 6.77 -0.41 1.52
N ASP A 286 7.88 0.18 1.10
CA ASP A 286 9.19 -0.08 1.70
C ASP A 286 9.58 0.91 2.81
N ASN A 287 8.80 1.99 3.02
CA ASN A 287 9.14 3.11 3.91
C ASN A 287 8.07 3.40 4.98
N THR A 288 7.31 2.40 5.40
CA THR A 288 6.16 2.57 6.29
C THR A 288 6.46 2.45 7.77
N THR A 289 7.69 2.12 8.16
CA THR A 289 8.10 2.04 9.57
C THR A 289 9.11 3.13 9.90
N GLN A 290 9.28 3.47 11.18
CA GLN A 290 10.25 4.46 11.62
C GLN A 290 11.66 4.14 11.11
N GLY A 291 12.10 2.88 11.22
CA GLY A 291 13.42 2.44 10.77
C GLY A 291 13.60 2.38 9.25
N THR A 292 12.54 2.58 8.47
CA THR A 292 12.58 2.56 6.99
C THR A 292 12.13 3.87 6.34
N ALA A 293 11.67 4.85 7.12
CA ALA A 293 11.12 6.12 6.66
C ALA A 293 12.09 6.96 5.79
N HIS A 294 13.40 6.72 5.93
CA HIS A 294 14.45 7.37 5.13
C HIS A 294 14.53 6.88 3.68
N ARG A 295 13.98 5.71 3.34
CA ARG A 295 14.07 5.14 1.99
C ARG A 295 13.25 5.95 1.01
N ARG A 296 13.86 6.33 -0.12
CA ARG A 296 13.21 7.13 -1.17
C ARG A 296 12.94 6.30 -2.41
N PHE A 297 13.95 5.60 -2.92
CA PHE A 297 13.83 4.77 -4.10
C PHE A 297 14.25 3.33 -3.80
N ALA A 298 13.43 2.38 -4.22
CA ALA A 298 13.78 0.96 -4.30
C ALA A 298 14.30 0.65 -5.70
N VAL A 299 15.27 -0.22 -5.75
CA VAL A 299 15.86 -0.72 -7.01
C VAL A 299 15.75 -2.24 -7.03
N SER A 300 15.32 -2.79 -8.14
CA SER A 300 15.26 -4.23 -8.36
C SER A 300 15.97 -4.58 -9.67
N ILE A 301 17.20 -5.11 -9.57
CA ILE A 301 18.03 -5.53 -10.72
C ILE A 301 17.95 -7.04 -10.84
N ASN A 302 17.46 -7.56 -11.97
CA ASN A 302 17.50 -9.00 -12.21
C ASN A 302 18.92 -9.47 -12.53
N LEU A 303 19.40 -10.51 -11.85
CA LEU A 303 20.73 -11.07 -12.08
C LEU A 303 20.70 -12.28 -13.03
N ASN A 304 19.53 -12.89 -13.26
CA ASN A 304 19.31 -13.98 -14.19
C ASN A 304 17.93 -13.86 -14.87
N SER A 305 17.65 -14.75 -15.82
CA SER A 305 16.37 -14.79 -16.56
C SER A 305 15.73 -16.17 -16.62
N ASP A 306 16.39 -17.21 -16.14
CA ASP A 306 15.99 -18.62 -16.20
C ASP A 306 14.97 -19.01 -15.13
N PHE A 307 13.95 -18.17 -14.94
CA PHE A 307 12.84 -18.38 -14.00
C PHE A 307 11.51 -17.91 -14.61
N ASP A 308 10.39 -18.45 -14.11
CA ASP A 308 9.05 -18.02 -14.47
C ASP A 308 8.33 -17.46 -13.22
N GLY A 309 7.45 -16.47 -13.42
CA GLY A 309 6.91 -15.67 -12.33
C GLY A 309 7.95 -14.71 -11.77
N GLY A 310 7.81 -14.33 -10.50
CA GLY A 310 8.73 -13.42 -9.83
C GLY A 310 8.75 -12.00 -10.40
N GLU A 311 7.70 -11.60 -11.12
CA GLU A 311 7.57 -10.28 -11.73
C GLU A 311 7.17 -9.24 -10.72
N LEU A 312 7.63 -8.01 -10.92
CA LEU A 312 7.26 -6.85 -10.11
C LEU A 312 5.99 -6.21 -10.66
N SER A 313 5.03 -5.91 -9.79
CA SER A 313 3.77 -5.26 -10.15
C SER A 313 3.46 -4.10 -9.20
N PHE A 314 2.64 -3.15 -9.68
CA PHE A 314 2.22 -1.93 -8.98
C PHE A 314 0.69 -1.84 -9.01
N PRO A 315 -0.02 -2.46 -8.06
CA PRO A 315 -1.49 -2.60 -8.11
C PRO A 315 -2.26 -1.28 -8.23
N GLU A 316 -1.74 -0.18 -7.70
CA GLU A 316 -2.34 1.15 -7.81
C GLU A 316 -2.47 1.62 -9.27
N TYR A 317 -1.65 1.08 -10.19
CA TYR A 317 -1.53 1.51 -11.59
C TYR A 317 -1.98 0.45 -12.60
N GLY A 318 -2.64 -0.59 -12.12
CA GLY A 318 -3.22 -1.63 -12.99
C GLY A 318 -2.44 -2.95 -12.97
N PRO A 319 -2.78 -3.88 -13.86
CA PRO A 319 -2.34 -5.27 -13.80
C PRO A 319 -0.95 -5.53 -14.41
N ARG A 320 -0.32 -4.50 -15.01
CA ARG A 320 0.97 -4.67 -15.70
C ARG A 320 2.06 -5.12 -14.73
N SER A 321 2.82 -6.14 -15.14
CA SER A 321 4.01 -6.61 -14.43
C SER A 321 5.29 -6.32 -15.22
N PHE A 322 6.43 -6.32 -14.51
CA PHE A 322 7.72 -5.92 -15.02
C PHE A 322 8.77 -6.99 -14.69
N LYS A 323 9.42 -7.49 -15.73
CA LYS A 323 10.54 -8.44 -15.67
C LYS A 323 11.69 -7.92 -16.54
N PRO A 324 12.59 -7.08 -15.99
CA PRO A 324 13.72 -6.57 -16.75
C PRO A 324 14.65 -7.72 -17.18
N PRO A 325 15.43 -7.52 -18.28
CA PRO A 325 16.43 -8.49 -18.71
C PRO A 325 17.52 -8.66 -17.66
N ILE A 326 18.46 -9.60 -17.91
CA ILE A 326 19.64 -9.77 -17.03
C ILE A 326 20.41 -8.45 -16.95
N GLY A 327 20.76 -8.04 -15.73
CA GLY A 327 21.42 -6.76 -15.48
C GLY A 327 20.50 -5.54 -15.57
N GLY A 328 19.27 -5.70 -16.02
CA GLY A 328 18.29 -4.64 -16.10
C GLY A 328 17.60 -4.38 -14.76
N ALA A 329 17.10 -3.15 -14.59
CA ALA A 329 16.52 -2.65 -13.34
C ALA A 329 15.11 -2.06 -13.51
N VAL A 330 14.29 -2.23 -12.49
CA VAL A 330 13.13 -1.37 -12.21
C VAL A 330 13.45 -0.52 -10.98
N ILE A 331 13.30 0.81 -11.10
CA ILE A 331 13.51 1.78 -10.02
C ILE A 331 12.21 2.51 -9.76
N PHE A 332 11.81 2.61 -8.50
CA PHE A 332 10.52 3.19 -8.12
C PHE A 332 10.56 3.81 -6.72
N SER A 333 9.61 4.70 -6.44
CA SER A 333 9.46 5.28 -5.10
C SER A 333 9.10 4.19 -4.08
N CYS A 334 9.77 4.18 -2.93
CA CYS A 334 9.46 3.29 -1.80
C CYS A 334 8.03 3.46 -1.26
N SER A 335 7.37 4.57 -1.60
CA SER A 335 5.97 4.84 -1.21
C SER A 335 4.94 4.23 -2.17
N LEU A 336 5.34 3.60 -3.28
CA LEU A 336 4.40 2.88 -4.14
C LEU A 336 4.07 1.49 -3.58
N VAL A 337 2.79 1.11 -3.64
CA VAL A 337 2.41 -0.29 -3.38
C VAL A 337 2.97 -1.14 -4.50
N HIS A 338 3.76 -2.13 -4.12
CA HIS A 338 4.36 -3.06 -5.10
C HIS A 338 4.37 -4.49 -4.56
N ALA A 339 4.42 -5.45 -5.48
CA ALA A 339 4.44 -6.87 -5.16
C ALA A 339 5.39 -7.62 -6.09
N VAL A 340 5.91 -8.74 -5.61
CA VAL A 340 6.63 -9.72 -6.42
C VAL A 340 5.75 -10.96 -6.53
N SER A 341 5.34 -11.32 -7.74
CA SER A 341 4.52 -12.50 -7.99
C SER A 341 5.28 -13.77 -7.60
N ARG A 342 4.55 -14.86 -7.37
CA ARG A 342 5.16 -16.15 -7.02
C ARG A 342 6.05 -16.65 -8.16
N VAL A 343 7.28 -17.05 -7.84
CA VAL A 343 8.14 -17.80 -8.75
C VAL A 343 7.58 -19.21 -8.89
N THR A 344 7.33 -19.62 -10.13
CA THR A 344 6.69 -20.91 -10.47
C THR A 344 7.67 -21.95 -11.03
N ARG A 345 8.81 -21.48 -11.58
CA ARG A 345 9.91 -22.32 -12.08
C ARG A 345 11.26 -21.64 -11.81
N GLY A 346 12.26 -22.41 -11.44
CA GLY A 346 13.63 -21.93 -11.21
C GLY A 346 13.78 -21.06 -9.99
N SER A 347 14.76 -20.16 -10.02
CA SER A 347 15.08 -19.22 -8.94
C SER A 347 15.39 -17.85 -9.52
N ARG A 348 14.68 -16.82 -9.07
CA ARG A 348 14.99 -15.44 -9.40
C ARG A 348 16.02 -14.89 -8.43
N TYR A 349 17.18 -14.51 -8.95
CA TYR A 349 18.19 -13.75 -8.24
C TYR A 349 18.06 -12.27 -8.59
N ALA A 350 18.00 -11.41 -7.58
CA ALA A 350 17.88 -9.96 -7.77
C ALA A 350 18.76 -9.19 -6.78
N PHE A 351 19.40 -8.11 -7.24
CA PHE A 351 20.07 -7.16 -6.37
C PHE A 351 19.10 -6.04 -5.97
N LEU A 352 18.97 -5.78 -4.66
CA LEU A 352 17.83 -5.04 -4.08
C LEU A 352 18.27 -3.94 -3.11
N PRO A 353 18.93 -2.86 -3.55
CA PRO A 353 19.29 -1.73 -2.72
C PRO A 353 18.16 -0.72 -2.58
N PHE A 354 18.27 0.12 -1.54
CA PHE A 354 17.48 1.35 -1.39
C PHE A 354 18.38 2.57 -1.56
N LEU A 355 17.84 3.60 -2.22
CA LEU A 355 18.55 4.86 -2.45
C LEU A 355 17.83 6.00 -1.72
N PHE A 356 18.61 6.94 -1.17
CA PHE A 356 18.12 8.09 -0.45
C PHE A 356 19.17 9.22 -0.46
N ASP A 357 18.83 10.37 0.11
CA ASP A 357 19.72 11.53 0.21
C ASP A 357 20.13 11.83 1.65
N GLU A 358 20.94 12.87 1.85
CA GLU A 358 21.42 13.30 3.16
C GLU A 358 20.28 13.81 4.06
N GLU A 359 19.23 14.41 3.50
CA GLU A 359 18.08 14.86 4.27
C GLU A 359 17.32 13.68 4.84
N ALA A 360 17.04 12.68 4.01
CA ALA A 360 16.39 11.46 4.44
C ALA A 360 17.23 10.66 5.45
N ALA A 361 18.56 10.70 5.35
CA ALA A 361 19.45 10.02 6.30
C ALA A 361 19.21 10.45 7.75
N ARG A 362 18.80 11.70 7.98
CA ARG A 362 18.48 12.24 9.32
C ARG A 362 17.24 11.59 9.96
N LEU A 363 16.37 10.99 9.16
CA LEU A 363 15.21 10.25 9.67
C LEU A 363 15.58 8.88 10.26
N ARG A 364 16.84 8.47 10.09
CA ARG A 364 17.36 7.21 10.58
C ARG A 364 18.00 7.33 11.97
N GLU A 365 18.33 8.53 12.38
CA GLU A 365 18.89 8.88 13.69
C GLU A 365 17.76 9.07 14.71
#